data_4ab12d2df9453efe7e17ca138c762182
#
_entry.id   4ab12d2df9453efe7e17ca138c762182
#
_cell.length_a   1.000
_cell.length_b   1.000
_cell.length_c   1.000
_cell.angle_alpha   90.00
_cell.angle_beta   90.00
_cell.angle_gamma   90.00
#
_symmetry.space_group_name_H-M   'P 1'
#
loop_
_entity.id
_entity.type
_entity.pdbx_description
1 polymer ?
#
loop_
_entity_poly.entity_id
_entity_poly.type
_entity_poly.pdbx_seq_one_letter_code
_entity_poly.pdbx_strand_id
1 'polypeptide(L)'
;MSRIALHWQILIGMVAGATLGLTLNWGWSDRQVTVAKDDLPADVQLLSISDSRDRIVIEFNEGKGLQRLVVDPSQATDQTLQTVDKLKEKHPREFGWFYRHGRSTSRRIGDAGRSFGNLFLRLLRMVAVPLIVTSLTVGILGLGSAGKIGKLFSRTVLYYICTSTLAIITGLVVVNIINPGVGSDLAAGGPPDTTVSRSLGEVLFQQLETMIPTNPIEALAEANYLSIISFTMAFAIFALLAGGSTAETIHRLFKALVEVMMKMTMAIISLAPIGVMLLMLHVTATQGPGIFLALAWYMLAVLIALAIHAFVTLPLILWLVAGRNPLDYARSMSPALLTAFSSASSNGTLPLTMTCAEQRAGVPSRVGSFVLPLGATINMDGTALYEVIAVLFIAQLSGLDLTLTQQLIVAVTALLASIGAAGIPHAGLVMMIIILEAVGLPVEKQAIIIAVDRVLDMCRTSVNVWSDSCGCAVVASLEEESVAASTES
;
A
#
# COMPACT_ATOMS: atom_id res chain seq x y z
N MET A 1 25.29 22.16 -11.30
CA MET A 1 23.81 22.33 -11.13
C MET A 1 23.32 21.24 -10.20
N SER A 2 22.89 21.58 -8.99
CA SER A 2 22.31 20.62 -8.05
C SER A 2 21.01 20.07 -8.65
N ARG A 3 20.97 18.77 -8.94
CA ARG A 3 19.72 18.13 -9.39
C ARG A 3 18.72 18.19 -8.24
N ILE A 4 17.52 18.70 -8.51
CA ILE A 4 16.41 18.70 -7.57
C ILE A 4 16.19 17.26 -7.10
N ALA A 5 16.09 17.04 -5.78
CA ALA A 5 15.89 15.70 -5.24
C ALA A 5 14.56 15.09 -5.74
N LEU A 6 14.51 13.78 -5.94
CA LEU A 6 13.39 13.07 -6.58
C LEU A 6 12.04 13.37 -5.92
N HIS A 7 11.99 13.45 -4.58
CA HIS A 7 10.76 13.75 -3.85
C HIS A 7 10.19 15.14 -4.20
N TRP A 8 11.05 16.16 -4.42
CA TRP A 8 10.60 17.46 -4.90
C TRP A 8 10.09 17.40 -6.34
N GLN A 9 10.71 16.58 -7.19
CA GLN A 9 10.23 16.37 -8.56
C GLN A 9 8.85 15.72 -8.58
N ILE A 10 8.60 14.73 -7.69
CA ILE A 10 7.28 14.08 -7.54
C ILE A 10 6.24 15.10 -7.05
N LEU A 11 6.57 15.92 -6.06
CA LEU A 11 5.68 16.97 -5.54
C LEU A 11 5.35 18.01 -6.63
N ILE A 12 6.35 18.47 -7.40
CA ILE A 12 6.14 19.38 -8.53
C ILE A 12 5.24 18.72 -9.58
N GLY A 13 5.50 17.46 -9.94
CA GLY A 13 4.66 16.70 -10.86
C GLY A 13 3.21 16.61 -10.37
N MET A 14 3.01 16.30 -9.10
CA MET A 14 1.70 16.25 -8.47
C MET A 14 0.96 17.59 -8.56
N VAL A 15 1.60 18.68 -8.14
CA VAL A 15 1.01 20.02 -8.19
C VAL A 15 0.72 20.44 -9.63
N ALA A 16 1.62 20.17 -10.57
CA ALA A 16 1.40 20.44 -11.98
C ALA A 16 0.21 19.64 -12.55
N GLY A 17 0.14 18.35 -12.25
CA GLY A 17 -0.99 17.50 -12.66
C GLY A 17 -2.31 17.97 -12.05
N ALA A 18 -2.31 18.30 -10.76
CA ALA A 18 -3.48 18.81 -10.05
C ALA A 18 -3.99 20.14 -10.63
N THR A 19 -3.09 21.11 -10.83
CA THR A 19 -3.46 22.43 -11.39
C THR A 19 -3.98 22.32 -12.82
N LEU A 20 -3.30 21.56 -13.68
CA LEU A 20 -3.73 21.31 -15.04
C LEU A 20 -5.11 20.59 -15.07
N GLY A 21 -5.30 19.58 -14.22
CA GLY A 21 -6.58 18.87 -14.16
C GLY A 21 -7.71 19.73 -13.65
N LEU A 22 -7.50 20.55 -12.61
CA LEU A 22 -8.49 21.49 -12.12
C LEU A 22 -8.84 22.57 -13.17
N THR A 23 -7.87 23.11 -13.88
CA THR A 23 -8.14 24.10 -14.94
C THR A 23 -8.96 23.48 -16.07
N LEU A 24 -8.68 22.22 -16.43
CA LEU A 24 -9.50 21.47 -17.38
C LEU A 24 -10.91 21.21 -16.83
N ASN A 25 -11.05 20.83 -15.57
CA ASN A 25 -12.32 20.59 -14.92
C ASN A 25 -13.17 21.86 -14.86
N TRP A 26 -12.58 23.02 -14.57
CA TRP A 26 -13.32 24.29 -14.50
C TRP A 26 -13.66 24.88 -15.86
N GLY A 27 -12.80 24.73 -16.87
CA GLY A 27 -12.96 25.37 -18.17
C GLY A 27 -13.62 24.51 -19.25
N TRP A 28 -13.47 23.18 -19.19
CA TRP A 28 -13.85 22.28 -20.29
C TRP A 28 -14.53 20.98 -19.84
N SER A 29 -15.20 20.97 -18.69
CA SER A 29 -15.94 19.81 -18.18
C SER A 29 -17.32 19.67 -18.81
N ASP A 30 -17.92 20.76 -19.26
CA ASP A 30 -19.28 20.75 -19.76
C ASP A 30 -19.30 20.51 -21.26
N ARG A 31 -20.02 19.48 -21.66
CA ARG A 31 -20.27 19.14 -23.06
C ARG A 31 -21.67 18.56 -23.21
N GLN A 32 -22.46 19.16 -24.10
CA GLN A 32 -23.73 18.59 -24.53
C GLN A 32 -23.70 18.33 -26.02
N VAL A 33 -24.05 17.11 -26.41
CA VAL A 33 -24.05 16.67 -27.81
C VAL A 33 -25.32 15.92 -28.09
N THR A 34 -26.03 16.36 -29.14
CA THR A 34 -27.08 15.55 -29.78
C THR A 34 -26.45 14.90 -31.01
N VAL A 35 -26.48 13.58 -31.06
CA VAL A 35 -25.80 12.82 -32.13
C VAL A 35 -26.61 12.98 -33.41
N ALA A 36 -25.94 13.31 -34.55
CA ALA A 36 -26.55 13.48 -35.84
C ALA A 36 -27.19 12.17 -36.35
N LYS A 37 -28.24 12.28 -37.16
CA LYS A 37 -28.98 11.10 -37.69
C LYS A 37 -28.08 10.06 -38.37
N ASP A 38 -27.07 10.52 -39.07
CA ASP A 38 -26.15 9.66 -39.82
C ASP A 38 -25.18 8.86 -38.94
N ASP A 39 -24.96 9.32 -37.71
CA ASP A 39 -24.10 8.68 -36.71
C ASP A 39 -24.88 7.92 -35.62
N LEU A 40 -26.23 7.90 -35.71
CA LEU A 40 -27.08 7.17 -34.79
C LEU A 40 -26.98 5.65 -35.03
N PRO A 41 -27.00 4.83 -33.96
CA PRO A 41 -27.22 3.40 -34.10
C PRO A 41 -28.55 3.11 -34.81
N ALA A 42 -28.61 2.02 -35.58
CA ALA A 42 -29.76 1.70 -36.44
C ALA A 42 -31.12 1.58 -35.75
N ASP A 43 -31.11 1.33 -34.44
CA ASP A 43 -32.28 1.14 -33.57
C ASP A 43 -32.55 2.33 -32.64
N VAL A 44 -31.78 3.42 -32.77
CA VAL A 44 -31.94 4.64 -31.93
C VAL A 44 -32.41 5.81 -32.78
N GLN A 45 -33.52 6.42 -32.38
CA GLN A 45 -34.11 7.57 -33.09
C GLN A 45 -33.58 8.93 -32.60
N LEU A 46 -33.17 8.98 -31.32
CA LEU A 46 -32.60 10.16 -30.66
C LEU A 46 -31.54 9.72 -29.69
N LEU A 47 -30.39 10.38 -29.70
CA LEU A 47 -29.33 10.21 -28.70
C LEU A 47 -28.77 11.58 -28.32
N SER A 48 -29.00 11.97 -27.07
CA SER A 48 -28.44 13.18 -26.47
C SER A 48 -27.58 12.80 -25.29
N ILE A 49 -26.37 13.32 -25.23
CA ILE A 49 -25.40 13.03 -24.17
C ILE A 49 -24.92 14.36 -23.58
N SER A 50 -25.08 14.52 -22.28
CA SER A 50 -24.55 15.63 -21.51
C SER A 50 -23.52 15.12 -20.53
N ASP A 51 -22.27 15.56 -20.67
CA ASP A 51 -21.17 15.35 -19.72
C ASP A 51 -20.93 16.69 -19.03
N SER A 52 -21.19 16.76 -17.75
CA SER A 52 -20.97 17.93 -16.92
C SER A 52 -20.08 17.57 -15.73
N ARG A 53 -19.67 18.61 -14.99
CA ARG A 53 -18.77 18.46 -13.84
C ARG A 53 -19.28 17.45 -12.82
N ASP A 54 -20.58 17.48 -12.53
CA ASP A 54 -21.17 16.73 -11.43
C ASP A 54 -21.91 15.47 -11.88
N ARG A 55 -22.30 15.38 -13.17
CA ARG A 55 -23.11 14.26 -13.67
C ARG A 55 -22.98 14.03 -15.17
N ILE A 56 -23.25 12.79 -15.58
CA ILE A 56 -23.40 12.42 -16.98
C ILE A 56 -24.86 12.02 -17.19
N VAL A 57 -25.49 12.55 -18.24
CA VAL A 57 -26.85 12.20 -18.62
C VAL A 57 -26.83 11.68 -20.05
N ILE A 58 -27.39 10.50 -20.27
CA ILE A 58 -27.56 9.88 -21.58
C ILE A 58 -29.07 9.71 -21.79
N GLU A 59 -29.62 10.43 -22.75
CA GLU A 59 -31.02 10.34 -23.16
C GLU A 59 -31.11 9.73 -24.55
N PHE A 60 -31.88 8.67 -24.69
CA PHE A 60 -32.04 7.97 -25.95
C PHE A 60 -33.46 7.44 -26.14
N ASN A 61 -33.89 7.26 -27.39
CA ASN A 61 -35.19 6.71 -27.78
C ASN A 61 -35.02 5.57 -28.79
N GLU A 62 -35.40 4.36 -28.38
CA GLU A 62 -35.39 3.14 -29.19
C GLU A 62 -36.79 2.80 -29.75
N GLY A 63 -37.68 3.77 -29.86
CA GLY A 63 -39.07 3.54 -30.32
C GLY A 63 -40.02 3.06 -29.22
N LYS A 64 -39.59 2.91 -27.99
CA LYS A 64 -40.38 2.53 -26.81
C LYS A 64 -40.61 3.70 -25.83
N GLY A 65 -40.22 4.92 -26.22
CA GLY A 65 -40.23 6.11 -25.36
C GLY A 65 -38.80 6.59 -25.02
N LEU A 66 -38.74 7.79 -24.44
CA LEU A 66 -37.50 8.42 -24.03
C LEU A 66 -36.97 7.71 -22.77
N GLN A 67 -35.79 7.11 -22.87
CA GLN A 67 -35.04 6.51 -21.76
C GLN A 67 -33.97 7.47 -21.33
N ARG A 68 -33.69 7.50 -20.01
CA ARG A 68 -32.69 8.40 -19.42
C ARG A 68 -31.82 7.61 -18.44
N LEU A 69 -30.53 7.60 -18.70
CA LEU A 69 -29.50 7.06 -17.79
C LEU A 69 -28.73 8.24 -17.19
N VAL A 70 -28.59 8.24 -15.88
CA VAL A 70 -27.87 9.28 -15.15
C VAL A 70 -26.71 8.62 -14.38
N VAL A 71 -25.51 9.16 -14.55
CA VAL A 71 -24.36 8.86 -13.70
C VAL A 71 -24.12 10.07 -12.82
N ASP A 72 -24.42 9.94 -11.54
CA ASP A 72 -24.29 10.99 -10.55
C ASP A 72 -23.67 10.42 -9.27
N PRO A 73 -22.42 10.79 -8.94
CA PRO A 73 -21.74 10.29 -7.75
C PRO A 73 -22.42 10.70 -6.44
N SER A 74 -23.17 11.82 -6.44
CA SER A 74 -23.79 12.38 -5.23
C SER A 74 -25.15 11.75 -4.88
N GLN A 75 -25.79 11.04 -5.82
CA GLN A 75 -27.12 10.46 -5.63
C GLN A 75 -27.10 8.93 -5.78
N ALA A 76 -27.19 8.22 -4.65
CA ALA A 76 -27.39 6.78 -4.64
C ALA A 76 -28.89 6.44 -4.66
N THR A 77 -29.48 6.36 -5.86
CA THR A 77 -30.85 5.84 -6.05
C THR A 77 -30.80 4.63 -7.00
N ASP A 78 -31.80 3.75 -6.94
CA ASP A 78 -31.87 2.56 -7.81
C ASP A 78 -31.87 2.89 -9.32
N GLN A 79 -32.12 4.14 -9.69
CA GLN A 79 -32.17 4.62 -11.08
C GLN A 79 -30.92 5.43 -11.50
N THR A 80 -30.02 5.75 -10.58
CA THR A 80 -28.81 6.51 -10.86
C THR A 80 -27.56 5.64 -10.68
N LEU A 81 -26.70 5.65 -11.69
CA LEU A 81 -25.41 5.00 -11.63
C LEU A 81 -24.42 5.93 -10.92
N GLN A 82 -23.65 5.41 -10.00
CA GLN A 82 -22.70 6.23 -9.24
C GLN A 82 -21.38 6.50 -9.99
N THR A 83 -21.02 5.65 -10.99
CA THR A 83 -19.77 5.80 -11.76
C THR A 83 -19.91 5.46 -13.22
N VAL A 84 -18.91 5.96 -13.96
CA VAL A 84 -18.65 5.59 -15.36
C VAL A 84 -18.28 4.10 -15.49
N ASP A 85 -17.61 3.54 -14.50
CA ASP A 85 -17.26 2.11 -14.50
C ASP A 85 -18.51 1.23 -14.34
N LYS A 86 -19.48 1.61 -13.50
CA LYS A 86 -20.80 0.96 -13.41
C LYS A 86 -21.61 1.11 -14.69
N LEU A 87 -21.52 2.29 -15.34
CA LEU A 87 -22.14 2.47 -16.66
C LEU A 87 -21.54 1.48 -17.66
N LYS A 88 -20.22 1.29 -17.65
CA LYS A 88 -19.53 0.33 -18.51
C LYS A 88 -19.97 -1.11 -18.25
N GLU A 89 -20.12 -1.47 -16.98
CA GLU A 89 -20.47 -2.84 -16.54
C GLU A 89 -21.94 -3.17 -16.82
N LYS A 90 -22.86 -2.30 -16.38
CA LYS A 90 -24.33 -2.54 -16.48
C LYS A 90 -24.90 -2.17 -17.84
N HIS A 91 -24.33 -1.17 -18.50
CA HIS A 91 -24.81 -0.58 -19.75
C HIS A 91 -23.66 -0.39 -20.75
N PRO A 92 -23.01 -1.49 -21.20
CA PRO A 92 -21.80 -1.41 -22.05
C PRO A 92 -22.06 -0.73 -23.41
N ARG A 93 -23.30 -0.77 -23.91
CA ARG A 93 -23.71 -0.14 -25.16
C ARG A 93 -23.78 1.38 -25.03
N GLU A 94 -24.48 1.87 -24.03
CA GLU A 94 -24.65 3.29 -23.71
C GLU A 94 -23.32 3.91 -23.29
N PHE A 95 -22.50 3.17 -22.56
CA PHE A 95 -21.10 3.54 -22.32
C PHE A 95 -20.32 3.74 -23.61
N GLY A 96 -20.50 2.86 -24.62
CA GLY A 96 -19.89 2.99 -25.94
C GLY A 96 -20.29 4.29 -26.64
N TRP A 97 -21.55 4.70 -26.55
CA TRP A 97 -22.04 5.98 -27.09
C TRP A 97 -21.43 7.16 -26.37
N PHE A 98 -21.47 7.15 -25.03
CA PHE A 98 -20.83 8.17 -24.22
C PHE A 98 -19.34 8.29 -24.55
N TYR A 99 -18.63 7.18 -24.62
CA TYR A 99 -17.19 7.15 -24.87
C TYR A 99 -16.82 7.76 -26.23
N ARG A 100 -17.63 7.51 -27.27
CA ARG A 100 -17.37 7.99 -28.65
C ARG A 100 -17.77 9.44 -28.84
N HIS A 101 -18.96 9.83 -28.37
CA HIS A 101 -19.59 11.10 -28.74
C HIS A 101 -19.69 12.09 -27.57
N GLY A 102 -19.90 11.61 -26.34
CA GLY A 102 -20.32 12.43 -25.20
C GLY A 102 -19.21 13.00 -24.34
N ARG A 103 -17.99 12.41 -24.32
CA ARG A 103 -16.94 12.84 -23.40
C ARG A 103 -16.55 14.31 -23.59
N SER A 104 -16.51 15.07 -22.48
CA SER A 104 -15.95 16.42 -22.42
C SER A 104 -14.45 16.45 -22.72
N THR A 105 -13.91 17.61 -23.06
CA THR A 105 -12.47 17.77 -23.33
C THR A 105 -11.65 17.45 -22.07
N SER A 106 -12.12 17.88 -20.91
CA SER A 106 -11.51 17.57 -19.61
C SER A 106 -11.37 16.06 -19.41
N ARG A 107 -12.45 15.31 -19.64
CA ARG A 107 -12.45 13.86 -19.48
C ARG A 107 -11.58 13.15 -20.52
N ARG A 108 -11.55 13.61 -21.78
CA ARG A 108 -10.70 13.02 -22.84
C ARG A 108 -9.22 13.16 -22.50
N ILE A 109 -8.79 14.35 -22.06
CA ILE A 109 -7.41 14.60 -21.68
C ILE A 109 -7.07 13.83 -20.39
N GLY A 110 -8.00 13.81 -19.42
CA GLY A 110 -7.85 13.03 -18.19
C GLY A 110 -7.68 11.54 -18.47
N ASP A 111 -8.51 10.93 -19.34
CA ASP A 111 -8.43 9.51 -19.71
C ASP A 111 -7.12 9.17 -20.45
N ALA A 112 -6.63 10.09 -21.29
CA ALA A 112 -5.31 9.94 -21.91
C ALA A 112 -4.20 9.96 -20.83
N GLY A 113 -4.27 10.90 -19.87
CA GLY A 113 -3.38 10.94 -18.71
C GLY A 113 -3.40 9.62 -17.93
N ARG A 114 -4.60 9.07 -17.63
CA ARG A 114 -4.77 7.76 -16.97
C ARG A 114 -4.08 6.64 -17.75
N SER A 115 -4.23 6.61 -19.07
CA SER A 115 -3.67 5.55 -19.90
C SER A 115 -2.14 5.51 -19.82
N PHE A 116 -1.48 6.66 -19.87
CA PHE A 116 -0.03 6.77 -19.71
C PHE A 116 0.41 6.59 -18.24
N GLY A 117 -0.34 7.12 -17.28
CA GLY A 117 -0.08 6.91 -15.85
C GLY A 117 -0.15 5.45 -15.44
N ASN A 118 -1.07 4.68 -16.03
CA ASN A 118 -1.19 3.25 -15.81
C ASN A 118 0.03 2.44 -16.30
N LEU A 119 0.80 2.96 -17.26
CA LEU A 119 2.08 2.33 -17.63
C LEU A 119 3.08 2.37 -16.47
N PHE A 120 3.12 3.47 -15.73
CA PHE A 120 3.95 3.57 -14.52
C PHE A 120 3.51 2.55 -13.46
N LEU A 121 2.20 2.40 -13.22
CA LEU A 121 1.68 1.38 -12.30
C LEU A 121 1.99 -0.05 -12.76
N ARG A 122 1.94 -0.32 -14.06
CA ARG A 122 2.34 -1.63 -14.63
C ARG A 122 3.82 -1.93 -14.39
N LEU A 123 4.69 -0.93 -14.53
CA LEU A 123 6.11 -1.08 -14.23
C LEU A 123 6.35 -1.38 -12.75
N LEU A 124 5.60 -0.76 -11.84
CA LEU A 124 5.67 -1.08 -10.40
C LEU A 124 5.21 -2.51 -10.12
N ARG A 125 4.11 -2.96 -10.73
CA ARG A 125 3.63 -4.35 -10.59
C ARG A 125 4.65 -5.36 -11.12
N MET A 126 5.32 -5.07 -12.22
CA MET A 126 6.31 -5.96 -12.85
C MET A 126 7.45 -6.34 -11.89
N VAL A 127 7.86 -5.42 -11.02
CA VAL A 127 8.96 -5.70 -10.08
C VAL A 127 8.49 -6.30 -8.76
N ALA A 128 7.18 -6.31 -8.46
CA ALA A 128 6.65 -6.75 -7.17
C ALA A 128 7.04 -8.20 -6.84
N VAL A 129 6.67 -9.16 -7.68
CA VAL A 129 6.94 -10.59 -7.45
C VAL A 129 8.44 -10.90 -7.33
N PRO A 130 9.31 -10.52 -8.28
CA PRO A 130 10.74 -10.77 -8.15
C PRO A 130 11.36 -10.10 -6.93
N LEU A 131 10.91 -8.89 -6.56
CA LEU A 131 11.42 -8.18 -5.39
C LEU A 131 11.07 -8.90 -4.10
N ILE A 132 9.81 -9.37 -3.93
CA ILE A 132 9.38 -10.15 -2.76
C ILE A 132 10.21 -11.41 -2.61
N VAL A 133 10.29 -12.22 -3.67
CA VAL A 133 11.03 -13.49 -3.64
C VAL A 133 12.50 -13.28 -3.27
N THR A 134 13.12 -12.28 -3.87
CA THR A 134 14.56 -12.05 -3.65
C THR A 134 14.83 -11.42 -2.28
N SER A 135 14.07 -10.40 -1.88
CA SER A 135 14.28 -9.70 -0.60
C SER A 135 13.99 -10.58 0.60
N LEU A 136 12.87 -11.33 0.56
CA LEU A 136 12.48 -12.23 1.64
C LEU A 136 13.49 -13.38 1.81
N THR A 137 13.96 -13.96 0.70
CA THR A 137 14.99 -15.02 0.75
C THR A 137 16.28 -14.49 1.37
N VAL A 138 16.75 -13.31 0.96
CA VAL A 138 17.98 -12.70 1.53
C VAL A 138 17.79 -12.36 3.00
N GLY A 139 16.62 -11.82 3.38
CA GLY A 139 16.29 -11.49 4.76
C GLY A 139 16.42 -12.71 5.68
N ILE A 140 15.82 -13.83 5.29
CA ILE A 140 15.84 -15.08 6.10
C ILE A 140 17.23 -15.73 6.09
N LEU A 141 17.90 -15.83 4.94
CA LEU A 141 19.25 -16.43 4.87
C LEU A 141 20.32 -15.56 5.54
N GLY A 142 20.09 -14.25 5.65
CA GLY A 142 20.96 -13.34 6.38
C GLY A 142 21.03 -13.60 7.89
N LEU A 143 20.13 -14.45 8.44
CA LEU A 143 20.12 -14.84 9.85
C LEU A 143 21.30 -15.73 10.27
N GLY A 144 22.06 -16.30 9.33
CA GLY A 144 23.19 -17.17 9.61
C GLY A 144 22.80 -18.55 10.15
N SER A 145 23.75 -19.29 10.73
CA SER A 145 23.53 -20.68 11.15
C SER A 145 22.49 -20.82 12.27
N ALA A 146 21.45 -21.61 12.03
CA ALA A 146 20.29 -21.83 12.92
C ALA A 146 20.65 -22.38 14.33
N GLY A 147 21.83 -22.97 14.51
CA GLY A 147 22.17 -23.74 15.72
C GLY A 147 22.53 -22.91 16.98
N LYS A 148 22.94 -21.65 16.85
CA LYS A 148 23.34 -20.79 17.99
C LYS A 148 22.38 -19.63 18.29
N ILE A 149 21.33 -19.46 17.51
CA ILE A 149 20.51 -18.23 17.47
C ILE A 149 19.06 -18.50 17.88
N GLY A 150 18.68 -19.74 18.20
CA GLY A 150 17.27 -20.15 18.35
C GLY A 150 16.43 -19.30 19.30
N LYS A 151 16.93 -18.97 20.50
CA LYS A 151 16.17 -18.14 21.45
C LYS A 151 16.11 -16.67 21.01
N LEU A 152 17.25 -16.11 20.57
CA LEU A 152 17.33 -14.72 20.10
C LEU A 152 16.42 -14.51 18.88
N PHE A 153 16.44 -15.43 17.92
CA PHE A 153 15.55 -15.42 16.74
C PHE A 153 14.08 -15.47 17.14
N SER A 154 13.71 -16.45 17.97
CA SER A 154 12.32 -16.62 18.41
C SER A 154 11.78 -15.38 19.12
N ARG A 155 12.54 -14.76 20.01
CA ARG A 155 12.19 -13.53 20.72
C ARG A 155 12.03 -12.35 19.77
N THR A 156 12.95 -12.22 18.81
CA THR A 156 12.92 -11.15 17.80
C THR A 156 11.70 -11.27 16.91
N VAL A 157 11.44 -12.45 16.36
CA VAL A 157 10.26 -12.68 15.50
C VAL A 157 8.96 -12.50 16.27
N LEU A 158 8.89 -13.01 17.51
CA LEU A 158 7.71 -12.79 18.36
C LEU A 158 7.45 -11.30 18.60
N TYR A 159 8.49 -10.53 18.91
CA TYR A 159 8.37 -9.09 19.07
C TYR A 159 7.82 -8.45 17.80
N TYR A 160 8.37 -8.75 16.62
CA TYR A 160 7.95 -8.18 15.35
C TYR A 160 6.49 -8.51 15.01
N ILE A 161 6.07 -9.76 15.19
CA ILE A 161 4.68 -10.16 14.98
C ILE A 161 3.74 -9.40 15.93
N CYS A 162 4.12 -9.28 17.20
CA CYS A 162 3.31 -8.57 18.20
C CYS A 162 3.19 -7.08 17.87
N THR A 163 4.30 -6.38 17.57
CA THR A 163 4.27 -4.95 17.28
C THR A 163 3.57 -4.63 15.97
N SER A 164 3.80 -5.41 14.92
CA SER A 164 3.10 -5.27 13.63
C SER A 164 1.59 -5.53 13.79
N THR A 165 1.20 -6.52 14.59
CA THR A 165 -0.22 -6.77 14.90
C THR A 165 -0.86 -5.59 15.64
N LEU A 166 -0.17 -5.03 16.64
CA LEU A 166 -0.64 -3.84 17.36
C LEU A 166 -0.72 -2.60 16.45
N ALA A 167 0.23 -2.45 15.53
CA ALA A 167 0.21 -1.39 14.52
C ALA A 167 -1.01 -1.51 13.59
N ILE A 168 -1.27 -2.71 13.07
CA ILE A 168 -2.42 -3.02 12.23
C ILE A 168 -3.74 -2.74 12.97
N ILE A 169 -3.88 -3.21 14.21
CA ILE A 169 -5.07 -2.95 15.04
C ILE A 169 -5.25 -1.44 15.24
N THR A 170 -4.16 -0.70 15.52
CA THR A 170 -4.21 0.76 15.63
C THR A 170 -4.71 1.39 14.33
N GLY A 171 -4.21 0.95 13.19
CA GLY A 171 -4.66 1.41 11.87
C GLY A 171 -6.14 1.14 11.61
N LEU A 172 -6.61 -0.09 11.90
CA LEU A 172 -8.02 -0.48 11.78
C LEU A 172 -8.93 0.37 12.67
N VAL A 173 -8.56 0.56 13.92
CA VAL A 173 -9.36 1.38 14.86
C VAL A 173 -9.46 2.81 14.35
N VAL A 174 -8.34 3.42 13.99
CA VAL A 174 -8.30 4.83 13.56
C VAL A 174 -9.08 5.04 12.26
N VAL A 175 -8.92 4.18 11.25
CA VAL A 175 -9.62 4.33 9.98
C VAL A 175 -11.13 4.12 10.09
N ASN A 176 -11.58 3.21 10.97
CA ASN A 176 -13.01 2.98 11.23
C ASN A 176 -13.66 4.10 12.09
N ILE A 177 -12.87 4.83 12.89
CA ILE A 177 -13.35 6.00 13.65
C ILE A 177 -13.42 7.23 12.73
N ILE A 178 -12.38 7.50 11.95
CA ILE A 178 -12.26 8.71 11.13
C ILE A 178 -13.10 8.59 9.86
N ASN A 179 -13.21 7.39 9.29
CA ASN A 179 -13.90 7.10 8.02
C ASN A 179 -13.50 8.07 6.90
N PRO A 180 -12.20 8.16 6.54
CA PRO A 180 -11.67 9.25 5.72
C PRO A 180 -12.20 9.26 4.26
N GLY A 181 -12.75 8.16 3.77
CA GLY A 181 -13.29 8.04 2.42
C GLY A 181 -14.80 8.19 2.33
N VAL A 182 -15.51 8.21 3.46
CA VAL A 182 -16.97 8.32 3.50
C VAL A 182 -17.41 9.75 3.24
N GLY A 183 -18.46 9.92 2.40
CA GLY A 183 -19.00 11.25 2.06
C GLY A 183 -18.18 12.04 1.05
N SER A 184 -17.13 11.45 0.45
CA SER A 184 -16.54 11.97 -0.76
C SER A 184 -17.48 11.67 -1.93
N ASP A 185 -17.75 12.67 -2.80
CA ASP A 185 -18.52 12.50 -4.05
C ASP A 185 -17.90 11.45 -5.03
N LEU A 186 -16.91 10.71 -4.54
CA LEU A 186 -16.11 9.72 -5.24
C LEU A 186 -16.59 8.28 -4.97
N ALA A 187 -17.57 8.13 -4.09
CA ALA A 187 -18.15 6.84 -3.73
C ALA A 187 -18.83 6.20 -4.92
N ALA A 188 -18.11 5.35 -5.60
CA ALA A 188 -18.57 4.74 -6.81
C ALA A 188 -18.05 3.31 -6.98
N GLY A 189 -18.69 2.43 -6.31
CA GLY A 189 -18.64 0.99 -6.47
C GLY A 189 -19.67 0.39 -5.54
N GLY A 190 -20.69 -0.25 -6.08
CA GLY A 190 -21.58 -1.09 -5.26
C GLY A 190 -20.76 -2.27 -4.71
N PRO A 191 -21.27 -2.92 -3.65
CA PRO A 191 -20.62 -4.11 -3.14
C PRO A 191 -20.43 -5.11 -4.30
N PRO A 192 -19.30 -5.80 -4.37
CA PRO A 192 -19.23 -6.99 -5.18
C PRO A 192 -20.39 -7.90 -4.74
N ASP A 193 -21.13 -8.48 -5.68
CA ASP A 193 -22.27 -9.37 -5.46
C ASP A 193 -21.87 -10.69 -4.75
N THR A 194 -21.10 -10.59 -3.68
CA THR A 194 -20.66 -11.73 -2.87
C THR A 194 -21.16 -11.61 -1.43
N THR A 195 -22.48 -11.55 -1.26
CA THR A 195 -23.11 -11.90 0.02
C THR A 195 -23.19 -13.43 0.17
N VAL A 196 -22.05 -14.10 0.11
CA VAL A 196 -21.95 -15.41 0.75
C VAL A 196 -21.55 -15.11 2.18
N SER A 197 -22.47 -15.22 3.11
CA SER A 197 -22.21 -15.15 4.55
C SER A 197 -21.41 -16.40 4.96
N ARG A 198 -20.11 -16.39 4.66
CA ARG A 198 -19.18 -17.42 5.13
C ARG A 198 -18.89 -17.16 6.60
N SER A 199 -18.79 -18.22 7.39
CA SER A 199 -18.35 -18.10 8.77
C SER A 199 -16.90 -17.59 8.82
N LEU A 200 -16.52 -16.85 9.87
CA LEU A 200 -15.15 -16.37 10.07
C LEU A 200 -14.13 -17.52 9.97
N GLY A 201 -14.48 -18.70 10.52
CA GLY A 201 -13.64 -19.90 10.46
C GLY A 201 -13.39 -20.41 9.05
N GLU A 202 -14.42 -20.44 8.20
CA GLU A 202 -14.28 -20.83 6.78
C GLU A 202 -13.39 -19.87 5.99
N VAL A 203 -13.54 -18.56 6.25
CA VAL A 203 -12.70 -17.54 5.58
C VAL A 203 -11.25 -17.67 6.01
N LEU A 204 -10.97 -17.81 7.31
CA LEU A 204 -9.61 -18.01 7.82
C LEU A 204 -9.00 -19.32 7.29
N PHE A 205 -9.78 -20.39 7.22
CA PHE A 205 -9.31 -21.67 6.67
C PHE A 205 -9.02 -21.55 5.17
N GLN A 206 -9.88 -20.90 4.40
CA GLN A 206 -9.64 -20.63 2.98
C GLN A 206 -8.39 -19.77 2.78
N GLN A 207 -8.14 -18.79 3.68
CA GLN A 207 -6.93 -17.98 3.63
C GLN A 207 -5.68 -18.83 3.87
N LEU A 208 -5.73 -19.78 4.82
CA LEU A 208 -4.65 -20.75 5.06
C LEU A 208 -4.43 -21.67 3.85
N GLU A 209 -5.51 -22.16 3.20
CA GLU A 209 -5.40 -22.95 1.97
C GLU A 209 -4.71 -22.14 0.85
N THR A 210 -5.09 -20.87 0.68
CA THR A 210 -4.48 -19.99 -0.31
C THR A 210 -2.99 -19.74 -0.03
N MET A 211 -2.55 -19.80 1.23
CA MET A 211 -1.14 -19.69 1.59
C MET A 211 -0.30 -20.87 1.10
N ILE A 212 -0.90 -22.04 0.87
CA ILE A 212 -0.16 -23.24 0.45
C ILE A 212 -0.42 -23.48 -1.04
N PRO A 213 0.47 -23.04 -1.94
CA PRO A 213 0.26 -23.23 -3.36
C PRO A 213 0.41 -24.71 -3.75
N THR A 214 -0.51 -25.21 -4.56
CA THR A 214 -0.38 -26.53 -5.19
C THR A 214 0.76 -26.56 -6.20
N ASN A 215 1.03 -25.41 -6.85
CA ASN A 215 2.13 -25.21 -7.78
C ASN A 215 2.77 -23.83 -7.56
N PRO A 216 4.00 -23.76 -6.99
CA PRO A 216 4.67 -22.49 -6.76
C PRO A 216 4.95 -21.67 -8.03
N ILE A 217 5.17 -22.34 -9.17
CA ILE A 217 5.44 -21.66 -10.45
C ILE A 217 4.16 -21.00 -10.98
N GLU A 218 3.04 -21.68 -10.86
CA GLU A 218 1.73 -21.14 -11.21
C GLU A 218 1.39 -19.94 -10.33
N ALA A 219 1.60 -20.04 -9.01
CA ALA A 219 1.42 -18.92 -8.08
C ALA A 219 2.27 -17.69 -8.47
N LEU A 220 3.52 -17.90 -8.94
CA LEU A 220 4.37 -16.82 -9.45
C LEU A 220 3.82 -16.23 -10.77
N ALA A 221 3.32 -17.06 -11.68
CA ALA A 221 2.79 -16.62 -12.97
C ALA A 221 1.46 -15.85 -12.83
N GLU A 222 0.61 -16.28 -11.90
CA GLU A 222 -0.67 -15.65 -11.61
C GLU A 222 -0.59 -14.50 -10.61
N ALA A 223 0.62 -14.21 -10.10
CA ALA A 223 0.87 -13.22 -9.05
C ALA A 223 0.03 -13.45 -7.79
N ASN A 224 -0.15 -14.71 -7.38
CA ASN A 224 -0.79 -15.04 -6.11
C ASN A 224 0.19 -14.75 -4.94
N TYR A 225 0.19 -13.51 -4.49
CA TYR A 225 1.20 -13.00 -3.57
C TYR A 225 1.27 -13.74 -2.24
N LEU A 226 0.12 -14.14 -1.69
CA LEU A 226 0.09 -14.84 -0.40
C LEU A 226 0.79 -16.21 -0.50
N SER A 227 0.51 -16.95 -1.56
CA SER A 227 1.18 -18.21 -1.89
C SER A 227 2.68 -18.00 -2.17
N ILE A 228 3.03 -16.92 -2.87
CA ILE A 228 4.43 -16.57 -3.17
C ILE A 228 5.20 -16.30 -1.88
N ILE A 229 4.65 -15.50 -0.96
CA ILE A 229 5.30 -15.16 0.30
C ILE A 229 5.51 -16.42 1.14
N SER A 230 4.46 -17.23 1.35
CA SER A 230 4.56 -18.44 2.18
C SER A 230 5.52 -19.48 1.59
N PHE A 231 5.47 -19.73 0.27
CA PHE A 231 6.43 -20.63 -0.38
C PHE A 231 7.85 -20.10 -0.28
N THR A 232 8.07 -18.81 -0.52
CA THR A 232 9.40 -18.19 -0.45
C THR A 232 9.95 -18.25 0.98
N MET A 233 9.12 -18.02 2.00
CA MET A 233 9.50 -18.17 3.41
C MET A 233 9.92 -19.61 3.71
N ALA A 234 9.09 -20.58 3.31
CA ALA A 234 9.42 -22.00 3.50
C ALA A 234 10.73 -22.36 2.80
N PHE A 235 10.88 -22.00 1.52
CA PHE A 235 12.10 -22.23 0.77
C PHE A 235 13.34 -21.66 1.47
N ALA A 236 13.27 -20.40 1.90
CA ALA A 236 14.38 -19.73 2.56
C ALA A 236 14.72 -20.34 3.93
N ILE A 237 13.71 -20.76 4.71
CA ILE A 237 13.91 -21.49 5.99
C ILE A 237 14.60 -22.83 5.73
N PHE A 238 14.13 -23.63 4.78
CA PHE A 238 14.76 -24.91 4.46
C PHE A 238 16.15 -24.75 3.84
N ALA A 239 16.39 -23.71 3.05
CA ALA A 239 17.72 -23.37 2.57
C ALA A 239 18.67 -23.00 3.73
N LEU A 240 18.19 -22.26 4.73
CA LEU A 240 18.94 -21.95 5.95
C LEU A 240 19.25 -23.23 6.76
N LEU A 241 18.28 -24.14 6.89
CA LEU A 241 18.43 -25.42 7.59
C LEU A 241 19.39 -26.37 6.87
N ALA A 242 19.43 -26.36 5.55
CA ALA A 242 20.39 -27.11 4.76
C ALA A 242 21.83 -26.71 5.09
N GLY A 243 22.07 -25.44 5.43
CA GLY A 243 23.32 -24.93 5.95
C GLY A 243 24.49 -25.02 4.96
N GLY A 244 25.71 -24.79 5.47
CA GLY A 244 26.96 -24.96 4.74
C GLY A 244 27.01 -24.22 3.40
N SER A 245 27.64 -24.83 2.40
CA SER A 245 27.84 -24.26 1.07
C SER A 245 26.51 -24.04 0.30
N THR A 246 25.47 -24.82 0.62
CA THR A 246 24.15 -24.67 -0.03
C THR A 246 23.50 -23.34 0.37
N ALA A 247 23.40 -23.08 1.68
CA ALA A 247 22.84 -21.81 2.18
C ALA A 247 23.66 -20.61 1.69
N GLU A 248 24.97 -20.69 1.71
CA GLU A 248 25.87 -19.64 1.25
C GLU A 248 25.71 -19.34 -0.25
N THR A 249 25.61 -20.38 -1.08
CA THR A 249 25.43 -20.23 -2.53
C THR A 249 24.09 -19.59 -2.85
N ILE A 250 23.01 -20.05 -2.21
CA ILE A 250 21.66 -19.47 -2.40
C ILE A 250 21.66 -18.02 -1.91
N HIS A 251 22.21 -17.73 -0.73
CA HIS A 251 22.28 -16.37 -0.19
C HIS A 251 23.01 -15.42 -1.14
N ARG A 252 24.19 -15.83 -1.66
CA ARG A 252 24.98 -15.04 -2.60
C ARG A 252 24.24 -14.78 -3.90
N LEU A 253 23.54 -15.80 -4.46
CA LEU A 253 22.72 -15.65 -5.66
C LEU A 253 21.58 -14.64 -5.45
N PHE A 254 20.78 -14.85 -4.39
CA PHE A 254 19.63 -13.98 -4.13
C PHE A 254 20.05 -12.56 -3.74
N LYS A 255 21.18 -12.38 -3.06
CA LYS A 255 21.76 -11.05 -2.79
C LYS A 255 22.08 -10.30 -4.10
N ALA A 256 22.70 -10.96 -5.07
CA ALA A 256 22.96 -10.36 -6.38
C ALA A 256 21.65 -10.02 -7.12
N LEU A 257 20.64 -10.91 -7.03
CA LEU A 257 19.32 -10.63 -7.60
C LEU A 257 18.62 -9.43 -6.94
N VAL A 258 18.68 -9.30 -5.61
CA VAL A 258 18.16 -8.11 -4.90
C VAL A 258 18.84 -6.84 -5.42
N GLU A 259 20.16 -6.83 -5.62
CA GLU A 259 20.87 -5.66 -6.14
C GLU A 259 20.35 -5.25 -7.54
N VAL A 260 20.09 -6.23 -8.41
CA VAL A 260 19.50 -5.98 -9.74
C VAL A 260 18.06 -5.43 -9.59
N MET A 261 17.24 -6.08 -8.77
CA MET A 261 15.85 -5.66 -8.55
C MET A 261 15.77 -4.24 -7.95
N MET A 262 16.69 -3.90 -7.05
CA MET A 262 16.81 -2.57 -6.47
C MET A 262 17.11 -1.51 -7.55
N LYS A 263 18.06 -1.79 -8.44
CA LYS A 263 18.36 -0.87 -9.57
C LYS A 263 17.17 -0.70 -10.50
N MET A 264 16.46 -1.79 -10.82
CA MET A 264 15.24 -1.74 -11.63
C MET A 264 14.14 -0.91 -10.94
N THR A 265 13.88 -1.16 -9.66
CA THR A 265 12.90 -0.43 -8.88
C THR A 265 13.22 1.05 -8.81
N MET A 266 14.47 1.43 -8.55
CA MET A 266 14.90 2.83 -8.52
C MET A 266 14.79 3.51 -9.89
N ALA A 267 15.07 2.79 -10.99
CA ALA A 267 14.85 3.30 -12.34
C ALA A 267 13.36 3.57 -12.61
N ILE A 268 12.47 2.67 -12.21
CA ILE A 268 11.02 2.86 -12.33
C ILE A 268 10.55 4.02 -11.45
N ILE A 269 11.01 4.11 -10.20
CA ILE A 269 10.66 5.21 -9.29
C ILE A 269 11.16 6.56 -9.84
N SER A 270 12.23 6.60 -10.63
CA SER A 270 12.67 7.84 -11.29
C SER A 270 11.63 8.39 -12.29
N LEU A 271 10.70 7.57 -12.79
CA LEU A 271 9.58 7.98 -13.64
C LEU A 271 8.37 8.47 -12.84
N ALA A 272 8.37 8.29 -11.51
CA ALA A 272 7.26 8.68 -10.64
C ALA A 272 6.80 10.15 -10.81
N PRO A 273 7.67 11.15 -10.99
CA PRO A 273 7.21 12.53 -11.22
C PRO A 273 6.24 12.66 -12.39
N ILE A 274 6.50 11.95 -13.49
CA ILE A 274 5.65 11.97 -14.68
C ILE A 274 4.41 11.08 -14.46
N GLY A 275 4.59 9.88 -13.92
CA GLY A 275 3.48 8.96 -13.63
C GLY A 275 2.45 9.59 -12.68
N VAL A 276 2.92 10.20 -11.59
CA VAL A 276 2.07 10.89 -10.60
C VAL A 276 1.39 12.12 -11.21
N MET A 277 2.12 12.92 -12.00
CA MET A 277 1.54 14.07 -12.71
C MET A 277 0.35 13.65 -13.58
N LEU A 278 0.50 12.60 -14.38
CA LEU A 278 -0.53 12.11 -15.30
C LEU A 278 -1.72 11.48 -14.58
N LEU A 279 -1.47 10.73 -13.51
CA LEU A 279 -2.53 10.16 -12.68
C LEU A 279 -3.32 11.24 -11.95
N MET A 280 -2.62 12.26 -11.42
CA MET A 280 -3.24 13.39 -10.74
C MET A 280 -4.03 14.28 -11.70
N LEU A 281 -3.50 14.49 -12.90
CA LEU A 281 -4.22 15.15 -14.00
C LEU A 281 -5.56 14.44 -14.26
N HIS A 282 -5.57 13.11 -14.39
CA HIS A 282 -6.80 12.34 -14.59
C HIS A 282 -7.80 12.55 -13.45
N VAL A 283 -7.34 12.34 -12.21
CA VAL A 283 -8.20 12.40 -11.02
C VAL A 283 -8.85 13.79 -10.88
N THR A 284 -8.05 14.85 -10.98
CA THR A 284 -8.58 16.22 -10.79
C THR A 284 -9.39 16.74 -11.99
N ALA A 285 -9.06 16.32 -13.21
CA ALA A 285 -9.83 16.64 -14.41
C ALA A 285 -11.21 15.97 -14.42
N THR A 286 -11.34 14.78 -13.82
CA THR A 286 -12.59 14.00 -13.86
C THR A 286 -13.43 14.10 -12.58
N GLN A 287 -12.80 14.34 -11.43
CA GLN A 287 -13.45 14.33 -10.10
C GLN A 287 -13.45 15.70 -9.40
N GLY A 288 -12.70 16.67 -9.95
CA GLY A 288 -12.65 18.01 -9.39
C GLY A 288 -11.91 18.12 -8.05
N PRO A 289 -12.14 19.22 -7.28
CA PRO A 289 -11.38 19.51 -6.06
C PRO A 289 -11.72 18.66 -4.84
N GLY A 290 -12.87 17.98 -4.82
CA GLY A 290 -13.34 17.18 -3.66
C GLY A 290 -12.34 16.11 -3.20
N ILE A 291 -11.52 15.60 -4.13
CA ILE A 291 -10.50 14.60 -3.84
C ILE A 291 -9.47 15.05 -2.81
N PHE A 292 -9.13 16.35 -2.79
CA PHE A 292 -8.12 16.87 -1.87
C PHE A 292 -8.58 16.82 -0.41
N LEU A 293 -9.87 16.98 -0.16
CA LEU A 293 -10.44 16.88 1.18
C LEU A 293 -10.37 15.41 1.67
N ALA A 294 -10.75 14.46 0.81
CA ALA A 294 -10.65 13.03 1.15
C ALA A 294 -9.20 12.62 1.41
N LEU A 295 -8.25 13.09 0.58
CA LEU A 295 -6.81 12.85 0.79
C LEU A 295 -6.30 13.50 2.09
N ALA A 296 -6.79 14.68 2.46
CA ALA A 296 -6.41 15.33 3.71
C ALA A 296 -6.88 14.51 4.92
N TRP A 297 -8.11 14.01 4.92
CA TRP A 297 -8.63 13.12 5.96
C TRP A 297 -7.88 11.79 6.02
N TYR A 298 -7.54 11.22 4.86
CA TYR A 298 -6.70 10.04 4.78
C TYR A 298 -5.30 10.26 5.38
N MET A 299 -4.62 11.34 4.98
CA MET A 299 -3.32 11.71 5.56
C MET A 299 -3.40 11.88 7.07
N LEU A 300 -4.44 12.57 7.55
CA LEU A 300 -4.67 12.77 8.99
C LEU A 300 -4.87 11.45 9.71
N ALA A 301 -5.66 10.53 9.17
CA ALA A 301 -5.86 9.20 9.75
C ALA A 301 -4.54 8.42 9.86
N VAL A 302 -3.73 8.40 8.78
CA VAL A 302 -2.41 7.75 8.80
C VAL A 302 -1.49 8.39 9.84
N LEU A 303 -1.39 9.71 9.87
CA LEU A 303 -0.51 10.42 10.80
C LEU A 303 -0.92 10.21 12.26
N ILE A 304 -2.22 10.21 12.56
CA ILE A 304 -2.74 9.92 13.91
C ILE A 304 -2.38 8.49 14.32
N ALA A 305 -2.60 7.51 13.44
CA ALA A 305 -2.30 6.12 13.75
C ALA A 305 -0.79 5.88 13.95
N LEU A 306 0.05 6.46 13.07
CA LEU A 306 1.51 6.44 13.24
C LEU A 306 1.95 7.11 14.55
N ALA A 307 1.34 8.24 14.92
CA ALA A 307 1.64 8.93 16.17
C ALA A 307 1.24 8.09 17.40
N ILE A 308 0.07 7.46 17.40
CA ILE A 308 -0.34 6.54 18.49
C ILE A 308 0.67 5.39 18.60
N HIS A 309 1.03 4.77 17.50
CA HIS A 309 1.98 3.65 17.52
C HIS A 309 3.37 4.09 17.99
N ALA A 310 3.90 5.20 17.47
CA ALA A 310 5.23 5.71 17.79
C ALA A 310 5.36 6.29 19.18
N PHE A 311 4.33 7.00 19.69
CA PHE A 311 4.42 7.76 20.95
C PHE A 311 3.68 7.10 22.13
N VAL A 312 2.82 6.11 21.87
CA VAL A 312 2.10 5.37 22.92
C VAL A 312 2.48 3.90 22.91
N THR A 313 2.24 3.18 21.83
CA THR A 313 2.39 1.71 21.80
C THR A 313 3.84 1.28 22.01
N LEU A 314 4.76 1.74 21.17
CA LEU A 314 6.18 1.36 21.24
C LEU A 314 6.86 1.84 22.51
N PRO A 315 6.66 3.10 23.00
CA PRO A 315 7.18 3.54 24.28
C PRO A 315 6.65 2.73 25.47
N LEU A 316 5.38 2.35 25.46
CA LEU A 316 4.78 1.53 26.50
C LEU A 316 5.43 0.14 26.59
N ILE A 317 5.65 -0.50 25.43
CA ILE A 317 6.35 -1.80 25.34
C ILE A 317 7.80 -1.65 25.82
N LEU A 318 8.51 -0.61 25.40
CA LEU A 318 9.87 -0.34 25.81
C LEU A 318 10.00 -0.15 27.33
N TRP A 319 9.06 0.59 27.92
CA TRP A 319 9.03 0.83 29.36
C TRP A 319 8.66 -0.42 30.15
N LEU A 320 7.60 -1.14 29.75
CA LEU A 320 7.08 -2.28 30.50
C LEU A 320 7.97 -3.53 30.38
N VAL A 321 8.57 -3.77 29.19
CA VAL A 321 9.32 -5.00 28.94
C VAL A 321 10.82 -4.80 29.07
N ALA A 322 11.36 -3.69 28.57
CA ALA A 322 12.80 -3.44 28.65
C ALA A 322 13.21 -2.58 29.86
N GLY A 323 12.24 -2.06 30.64
CA GLY A 323 12.52 -1.20 31.82
C GLY A 323 13.24 0.11 31.49
N ARG A 324 13.30 0.51 30.20
CA ARG A 324 14.04 1.70 29.76
C ARG A 324 13.13 2.92 29.67
N ASN A 325 13.69 4.09 30.01
CA ASN A 325 12.98 5.36 29.82
C ASN A 325 12.82 5.67 28.32
N PRO A 326 11.59 5.75 27.79
CA PRO A 326 11.37 5.94 26.35
C PRO A 326 11.93 7.25 25.80
N LEU A 327 11.90 8.33 26.59
CA LEU A 327 12.40 9.64 26.14
C LEU A 327 13.92 9.65 25.99
N ASP A 328 14.64 9.05 26.94
CA ASP A 328 16.10 8.99 26.89
C ASP A 328 16.56 8.04 25.76
N TYR A 329 15.80 6.96 25.57
CA TYR A 329 16.06 6.03 24.48
C TYR A 329 15.81 6.69 23.12
N ALA A 330 14.70 7.43 22.95
CA ALA A 330 14.39 8.18 21.73
C ALA A 330 15.45 9.28 21.44
N ARG A 331 15.95 9.96 22.47
CA ARG A 331 17.06 10.92 22.31
C ARG A 331 18.34 10.24 21.81
N SER A 332 18.64 9.06 22.30
CA SER A 332 19.78 8.28 21.84
C SER A 332 19.64 7.85 20.38
N MET A 333 18.43 7.48 19.96
CA MET A 333 18.12 7.03 18.59
C MET A 333 17.81 8.18 17.62
N SER A 334 17.68 9.43 18.08
CA SER A 334 17.22 10.56 17.27
C SER A 334 17.98 10.78 15.95
N PRO A 335 19.33 10.61 15.84
CA PRO A 335 20.00 10.77 14.55
C PRO A 335 19.57 9.71 13.53
N ALA A 336 19.33 8.47 13.98
CA ALA A 336 18.84 7.42 13.11
C ALA A 336 17.40 7.69 12.66
N LEU A 337 16.51 8.11 13.59
CA LEU A 337 15.12 8.42 13.27
C LEU A 337 14.99 9.60 12.28
N LEU A 338 15.77 10.66 12.47
CA LEU A 338 15.79 11.80 11.56
C LEU A 338 16.34 11.42 10.17
N THR A 339 17.34 10.55 10.13
CA THR A 339 17.90 10.06 8.86
C THR A 339 16.91 9.13 8.16
N ALA A 340 16.21 8.26 8.87
CA ALA A 340 15.14 7.43 8.34
C ALA A 340 13.99 8.28 7.77
N PHE A 341 13.58 9.31 8.48
CA PHE A 341 12.60 10.27 8.01
C PHE A 341 13.04 10.96 6.70
N SER A 342 14.27 11.46 6.62
CA SER A 342 14.73 12.19 5.45
C SER A 342 15.00 11.29 4.24
N SER A 343 15.52 10.08 4.45
CA SER A 343 15.86 9.14 3.38
C SER A 343 14.67 8.29 2.91
N ALA A 344 13.69 8.07 3.79
CA ALA A 344 12.61 7.09 3.63
C ALA A 344 13.15 5.68 3.27
N SER A 345 14.25 5.29 3.92
CA SER A 345 14.88 3.97 3.69
C SER A 345 15.44 3.39 4.98
N SER A 346 14.82 2.34 5.49
CA SER A 346 15.31 1.60 6.68
C SER A 346 16.68 0.99 6.42
N ASN A 347 16.87 0.38 5.25
CA ASN A 347 18.16 -0.21 4.85
C ASN A 347 19.27 0.84 4.69
N GLY A 348 18.93 2.02 4.11
CA GLY A 348 19.89 3.12 3.96
C GLY A 348 20.31 3.73 5.31
N THR A 349 19.45 3.62 6.32
CA THR A 349 19.70 4.16 7.67
C THR A 349 20.35 3.13 8.61
N LEU A 350 20.34 1.84 8.25
CA LEU A 350 20.74 0.75 9.11
C LEU A 350 22.12 0.91 9.77
N PRO A 351 23.20 1.33 9.09
CA PRO A 351 24.50 1.51 9.72
C PRO A 351 24.47 2.55 10.86
N LEU A 352 23.72 3.64 10.66
CA LEU A 352 23.55 4.66 11.68
C LEU A 352 22.64 4.19 12.81
N THR A 353 21.59 3.42 12.52
CA THR A 353 20.73 2.79 13.52
C THR A 353 21.52 1.88 14.44
N MET A 354 22.39 1.02 13.88
CA MET A 354 23.27 0.13 14.64
C MET A 354 24.22 0.94 15.52
N THR A 355 24.86 1.97 14.97
CA THR A 355 25.78 2.85 15.74
C THR A 355 25.05 3.55 16.90
N CYS A 356 23.85 4.08 16.65
CA CYS A 356 23.05 4.72 17.72
C CYS A 356 22.62 3.74 18.81
N ALA A 357 22.18 2.54 18.44
CA ALA A 357 21.75 1.51 19.38
C ALA A 357 22.93 1.07 20.27
N GLU A 358 24.11 0.83 19.68
CA GLU A 358 25.29 0.33 20.39
C GLU A 358 25.95 1.43 21.23
N GLN A 359 26.34 2.54 20.60
CA GLN A 359 27.20 3.54 21.24
C GLN A 359 26.44 4.56 22.10
N ARG A 360 25.18 4.86 21.74
CA ARG A 360 24.39 5.87 22.44
C ARG A 360 23.32 5.29 23.37
N ALA A 361 22.68 4.20 22.94
CA ALA A 361 21.63 3.56 23.70
C ALA A 361 22.11 2.37 24.54
N GLY A 362 23.38 1.95 24.41
CA GLY A 362 24.00 0.89 25.22
C GLY A 362 23.40 -0.50 24.99
N VAL A 363 22.93 -0.78 23.77
CA VAL A 363 22.47 -2.11 23.41
C VAL A 363 23.69 -2.97 23.03
N PRO A 364 23.80 -4.22 23.53
CA PRO A 364 24.92 -5.10 23.19
C PRO A 364 25.04 -5.31 21.66
N SER A 365 26.25 -5.16 21.12
CA SER A 365 26.52 -5.29 19.68
C SER A 365 26.04 -6.63 19.10
N ARG A 366 26.14 -7.71 19.90
CA ARG A 366 25.62 -9.04 19.53
C ARG A 366 24.13 -9.03 19.23
N VAL A 367 23.32 -8.29 19.97
CA VAL A 367 21.88 -8.18 19.78
C VAL A 367 21.60 -7.22 18.64
N GLY A 368 22.24 -6.04 18.64
CA GLY A 368 22.06 -5.03 17.61
C GLY A 368 22.38 -5.50 16.21
N SER A 369 23.50 -6.22 16.06
CA SER A 369 23.94 -6.77 14.76
C SER A 369 23.01 -7.89 14.21
N PHE A 370 22.16 -8.46 15.05
CA PHE A 370 21.17 -9.46 14.65
C PHE A 370 19.78 -8.84 14.42
N VAL A 371 19.26 -8.14 15.43
CA VAL A 371 17.87 -7.62 15.43
C VAL A 371 17.69 -6.56 14.35
N LEU A 372 18.57 -5.54 14.29
CA LEU A 372 18.36 -4.40 13.42
C LEU A 372 18.40 -4.71 11.91
N PRO A 373 19.34 -5.53 11.38
CA PRO A 373 19.30 -5.93 9.97
C PRO A 373 18.06 -6.76 9.61
N LEU A 374 17.60 -7.62 10.54
CA LEU A 374 16.39 -8.40 10.37
C LEU A 374 15.16 -7.50 10.36
N GLY A 375 15.07 -6.56 11.30
CA GLY A 375 13.97 -5.60 11.41
C GLY A 375 13.85 -4.73 10.17
N ALA A 376 14.94 -4.21 9.65
CA ALA A 376 14.96 -3.38 8.45
C ALA A 376 14.32 -4.03 7.21
N THR A 377 14.08 -5.35 7.24
CA THR A 377 13.47 -6.12 6.15
C THR A 377 12.17 -6.82 6.53
N ILE A 378 11.97 -7.21 7.78
CA ILE A 378 10.83 -8.02 8.23
C ILE A 378 9.87 -7.23 9.11
N ASN A 379 10.36 -6.25 9.88
CA ASN A 379 9.57 -5.49 10.83
C ASN A 379 9.18 -4.13 10.27
N MET A 380 8.05 -4.05 9.59
CA MET A 380 7.59 -2.81 8.96
C MET A 380 6.24 -2.35 9.53
N ASP A 381 6.19 -2.10 10.84
CA ASP A 381 4.98 -1.70 11.56
C ASP A 381 4.27 -0.49 10.95
N GLY A 382 5.02 0.57 10.64
CA GLY A 382 4.48 1.77 10.02
C GLY A 382 3.94 1.51 8.61
N THR A 383 4.56 0.57 7.87
CA THR A 383 4.10 0.18 6.55
C THR A 383 2.83 -0.65 6.64
N ALA A 384 2.77 -1.66 7.50
CA ALA A 384 1.59 -2.50 7.69
C ALA A 384 0.36 -1.66 8.15
N LEU A 385 0.56 -0.75 9.10
CA LEU A 385 -0.46 0.19 9.57
C LEU A 385 -0.97 1.08 8.44
N TYR A 386 -0.07 1.67 7.65
CA TYR A 386 -0.39 2.50 6.51
C TYR A 386 -1.19 1.74 5.45
N GLU A 387 -0.78 0.54 5.11
CA GLU A 387 -1.44 -0.30 4.11
C GLU A 387 -2.89 -0.60 4.47
N VAL A 388 -3.15 -0.95 5.72
CA VAL A 388 -4.50 -1.20 6.22
C VAL A 388 -5.39 0.04 6.08
N ILE A 389 -4.90 1.21 6.51
CA ILE A 389 -5.65 2.47 6.38
C ILE A 389 -5.90 2.81 4.91
N ALA A 390 -4.89 2.62 4.05
CA ALA A 390 -4.98 2.91 2.63
C ALA A 390 -6.01 2.03 1.91
N VAL A 391 -6.03 0.75 2.20
CA VAL A 391 -6.98 -0.20 1.59
C VAL A 391 -8.41 0.08 2.04
N LEU A 392 -8.64 0.35 3.34
CA LEU A 392 -9.97 0.71 3.82
C LEU A 392 -10.42 2.07 3.27
N PHE A 393 -9.52 3.04 3.16
CA PHE A 393 -9.79 4.32 2.50
C PHE A 393 -10.22 4.14 1.04
N ILE A 394 -9.50 3.29 0.26
CA ILE A 394 -9.87 2.97 -1.12
C ILE A 394 -11.22 2.26 -1.19
N ALA A 395 -11.52 1.37 -0.24
CA ALA A 395 -12.83 0.72 -0.14
C ALA A 395 -13.93 1.76 0.10
N GLN A 396 -13.77 2.63 1.09
CA GLN A 396 -14.70 3.72 1.41
C GLN A 396 -14.91 4.67 0.22
N LEU A 397 -13.83 5.09 -0.46
CA LEU A 397 -13.90 5.86 -1.71
C LEU A 397 -14.64 5.13 -2.84
N SER A 398 -14.70 3.80 -2.75
CA SER A 398 -15.41 2.96 -3.71
C SER A 398 -16.87 2.73 -3.31
N GLY A 399 -17.32 3.31 -2.19
CA GLY A 399 -18.65 3.06 -1.63
C GLY A 399 -18.81 1.62 -1.11
N LEU A 400 -17.70 0.98 -0.73
CA LEU A 400 -17.67 -0.38 -0.20
C LEU A 400 -17.39 -0.33 1.30
N ASP A 401 -18.33 -0.78 2.10
CA ASP A 401 -18.15 -1.00 3.52
C ASP A 401 -17.61 -2.43 3.73
N LEU A 402 -16.32 -2.53 4.02
CA LEU A 402 -15.71 -3.84 4.28
C LEU A 402 -16.24 -4.42 5.61
N THR A 403 -16.78 -5.62 5.53
CA THR A 403 -17.17 -6.39 6.70
C THR A 403 -15.96 -6.67 7.61
N LEU A 404 -16.22 -6.99 8.89
CA LEU A 404 -15.15 -7.34 9.83
C LEU A 404 -14.27 -8.48 9.28
N THR A 405 -14.86 -9.44 8.60
CA THR A 405 -14.15 -10.56 7.97
C THR A 405 -13.20 -10.07 6.88
N GLN A 406 -13.65 -9.17 6.01
CA GLN A 406 -12.80 -8.58 4.97
C GLN A 406 -11.68 -7.70 5.56
N GLN A 407 -11.98 -6.97 6.64
CA GLN A 407 -10.95 -6.21 7.37
C GLN A 407 -9.91 -7.14 8.01
N LEU A 408 -10.28 -8.31 8.49
CA LEU A 408 -9.34 -9.32 8.99
C LEU A 408 -8.47 -9.90 7.86
N ILE A 409 -9.04 -10.11 6.66
CA ILE A 409 -8.25 -10.50 5.47
C ILE A 409 -7.22 -9.41 5.16
N VAL A 410 -7.63 -8.14 5.14
CA VAL A 410 -6.74 -6.99 4.97
C VAL A 410 -5.62 -7.02 6.01
N ALA A 411 -5.96 -7.23 7.29
CA ALA A 411 -5.01 -7.27 8.40
C ALA A 411 -3.96 -8.38 8.24
N VAL A 412 -4.41 -9.61 7.97
CA VAL A 412 -3.51 -10.78 7.79
C VAL A 412 -2.64 -10.58 6.54
N THR A 413 -3.22 -10.11 5.43
CA THR A 413 -2.48 -9.88 4.20
C THR A 413 -1.45 -8.74 4.38
N ALA A 414 -1.80 -7.67 5.09
CA ALA A 414 -0.87 -6.58 5.40
C ALA A 414 0.28 -7.04 6.30
N LEU A 415 0.01 -7.88 7.31
CA LEU A 415 1.06 -8.46 8.15
C LEU A 415 2.04 -9.29 7.32
N LEU A 416 1.55 -10.14 6.43
CA LEU A 416 2.38 -10.98 5.58
C LEU A 416 3.11 -10.17 4.50
N ALA A 417 2.45 -9.19 3.89
CA ALA A 417 3.05 -8.30 2.91
C ALA A 417 4.18 -7.47 3.53
N SER A 418 3.99 -6.97 4.75
CA SER A 418 5.00 -6.18 5.46
C SER A 418 6.28 -6.98 5.74
N ILE A 419 6.18 -8.29 5.99
CA ILE A 419 7.33 -9.20 6.15
C ILE A 419 8.14 -9.32 4.84
N GLY A 420 7.48 -9.25 3.68
CA GLY A 420 8.13 -9.32 2.37
C GLY A 420 8.58 -7.97 1.80
N ALA A 421 8.25 -6.88 2.47
CA ALA A 421 8.58 -5.55 1.99
C ALA A 421 10.10 -5.28 2.09
N ALA A 422 10.69 -4.71 1.04
CA ALA A 422 12.08 -4.28 1.09
C ALA A 422 12.19 -2.92 1.80
N GLY A 423 13.21 -2.71 2.63
CA GLY A 423 13.46 -1.45 3.37
C GLY A 423 13.90 -0.29 2.47
N ILE A 424 13.16 -0.03 1.39
CA ILE A 424 13.45 0.97 0.35
C ILE A 424 12.30 1.96 0.21
N PRO A 425 12.54 3.17 -0.33
CA PRO A 425 11.48 4.13 -0.60
C PRO A 425 10.36 3.56 -1.46
N HIS A 426 9.12 3.88 -1.12
CA HIS A 426 7.90 3.46 -1.83
C HIS A 426 7.59 1.96 -1.84
N ALA A 427 8.28 1.13 -1.03
CA ALA A 427 7.98 -0.30 -0.95
C ALA A 427 6.51 -0.59 -0.59
N GLY A 428 5.90 0.19 0.29
CA GLY A 428 4.49 0.05 0.67
C GLY A 428 3.51 0.22 -0.49
N LEU A 429 3.84 1.03 -1.51
CA LEU A 429 2.99 1.12 -2.71
C LEU A 429 2.95 -0.20 -3.49
N VAL A 430 4.07 -0.90 -3.55
CA VAL A 430 4.14 -2.21 -4.22
C VAL A 430 3.35 -3.25 -3.42
N MET A 431 3.50 -3.25 -2.09
CA MET A 431 2.82 -4.19 -1.21
C MET A 431 1.31 -3.94 -1.11
N MET A 432 0.88 -2.69 -1.22
CA MET A 432 -0.55 -2.33 -1.26
C MET A 432 -1.31 -3.00 -2.41
N ILE A 433 -0.66 -3.23 -3.56
CA ILE A 433 -1.26 -3.94 -4.69
C ILE A 433 -1.75 -5.32 -4.25
N ILE A 434 -0.93 -6.03 -3.46
CA ILE A 434 -1.22 -7.36 -2.94
C ILE A 434 -2.50 -7.36 -2.12
N ILE A 435 -2.64 -6.36 -1.24
CA ILE A 435 -3.75 -6.29 -0.31
C ILE A 435 -5.03 -5.88 -1.06
N LEU A 436 -4.95 -4.96 -2.01
CA LEU A 436 -6.08 -4.56 -2.85
C LEU A 436 -6.63 -5.75 -3.65
N GLU A 437 -5.75 -6.55 -4.25
CA GLU A 437 -6.13 -7.74 -5.00
C GLU A 437 -6.75 -8.82 -4.10
N ALA A 438 -6.22 -9.00 -2.88
CA ALA A 438 -6.75 -9.98 -1.92
C ALA A 438 -8.20 -9.70 -1.51
N VAL A 439 -8.63 -8.45 -1.54
CA VAL A 439 -10.02 -8.04 -1.21
C VAL A 439 -10.84 -7.64 -2.43
N GLY A 440 -10.31 -7.85 -3.65
CA GLY A 440 -11.02 -7.59 -4.91
C GLY A 440 -11.20 -6.10 -5.23
N LEU A 441 -10.37 -5.23 -4.67
CA LEU A 441 -10.41 -3.79 -4.95
C LEU A 441 -9.60 -3.42 -6.19
N PRO A 442 -10.04 -2.44 -6.98
CA PRO A 442 -9.35 -2.02 -8.18
C PRO A 442 -8.02 -1.34 -7.84
N VAL A 443 -6.93 -1.92 -8.30
CA VAL A 443 -5.56 -1.45 -8.03
C VAL A 443 -5.31 -0.05 -8.62
N GLU A 444 -6.03 0.32 -9.69
CA GLU A 444 -5.93 1.64 -10.32
C GLU A 444 -6.27 2.79 -9.36
N LYS A 445 -7.10 2.53 -8.33
CA LYS A 445 -7.45 3.54 -7.31
C LYS A 445 -6.30 3.89 -6.38
N GLN A 446 -5.26 3.06 -6.32
CA GLN A 446 -4.00 3.39 -5.65
C GLN A 446 -3.38 4.69 -6.19
N ALA A 447 -3.65 5.04 -7.45
CA ALA A 447 -3.16 6.28 -8.07
C ALA A 447 -3.47 7.54 -7.23
N ILE A 448 -4.58 7.54 -6.52
CA ILE A 448 -5.01 8.65 -5.66
C ILE A 448 -4.04 8.84 -4.49
N ILE A 449 -3.60 7.74 -3.89
CA ILE A 449 -2.74 7.74 -2.70
C ILE A 449 -1.29 8.08 -3.06
N ILE A 450 -0.81 7.71 -4.25
CA ILE A 450 0.57 7.96 -4.70
C ILE A 450 0.95 9.44 -4.56
N ALA A 451 -0.01 10.33 -4.74
CA ALA A 451 0.20 11.77 -4.64
C ALA A 451 0.76 12.21 -3.28
N VAL A 452 0.29 11.61 -2.20
CA VAL A 452 0.65 11.95 -0.81
C VAL A 452 1.62 10.94 -0.18
N ASP A 453 1.88 9.83 -0.86
CA ASP A 453 2.66 8.71 -0.35
C ASP A 453 4.05 9.14 0.12
N ARG A 454 4.72 10.05 -0.58
CA ARG A 454 6.09 10.44 -0.21
C ARG A 454 6.21 11.01 1.20
N VAL A 455 5.27 11.85 1.60
CA VAL A 455 5.26 12.42 2.96
C VAL A 455 4.97 11.35 4.00
N LEU A 456 4.02 10.49 3.70
CA LEU A 456 3.65 9.37 4.56
C LEU A 456 4.77 8.33 4.64
N ASP A 457 5.50 8.08 3.55
CA ASP A 457 6.67 7.17 3.50
C ASP A 457 7.81 7.63 4.42
N MET A 458 8.07 8.92 4.48
CA MET A 458 9.05 9.50 5.42
C MET A 458 8.65 9.23 6.88
N CYS A 459 7.39 9.47 7.21
CA CYS A 459 6.85 9.24 8.56
C CYS A 459 6.87 7.75 8.93
N ARG A 460 6.34 6.88 8.07
CA ARG A 460 6.28 5.44 8.34
C ARG A 460 7.65 4.80 8.44
N THR A 461 8.62 5.23 7.62
CA THR A 461 10.00 4.72 7.70
C THR A 461 10.65 5.09 9.03
N SER A 462 10.43 6.30 9.54
CA SER A 462 10.90 6.67 10.87
C SER A 462 10.28 5.81 11.96
N VAL A 463 8.99 5.47 11.84
CA VAL A 463 8.29 4.56 12.78
C VAL A 463 8.83 3.13 12.67
N ASN A 464 9.10 2.62 11.46
CA ASN A 464 9.73 1.30 11.29
C ASN A 464 11.08 1.22 12.01
N VAL A 465 11.97 2.19 11.77
CA VAL A 465 13.29 2.25 12.43
C VAL A 465 13.16 2.44 13.95
N TRP A 466 12.12 3.15 14.41
CA TRP A 466 11.83 3.28 15.84
C TRP A 466 11.38 1.93 16.44
N SER A 467 10.49 1.20 15.77
CA SER A 467 10.07 -0.13 16.19
C SER A 467 11.24 -1.11 16.24
N ASP A 468 12.10 -1.14 15.20
CA ASP A 468 13.33 -1.95 15.18
C ASP A 468 14.23 -1.64 16.38
N SER A 469 14.39 -0.36 16.68
CA SER A 469 15.22 0.11 17.80
C SER A 469 14.64 -0.32 19.14
N CYS A 470 13.33 -0.16 19.35
CA CYS A 470 12.64 -0.63 20.55
C CYS A 470 12.76 -2.16 20.69
N GLY A 471 12.59 -2.90 19.59
CA GLY A 471 12.76 -4.35 19.55
C GLY A 471 14.16 -4.79 19.94
N CYS A 472 15.15 -4.05 19.49
CA CYS A 472 16.55 -4.30 19.85
C CYS A 472 16.76 -4.19 21.37
N ALA A 473 16.21 -3.17 22.01
CA ALA A 473 16.30 -2.98 23.46
C ALA A 473 15.51 -4.05 24.24
N VAL A 474 14.28 -4.38 23.78
CA VAL A 474 13.44 -5.41 24.38
C VAL A 474 14.10 -6.78 24.31
N VAL A 475 14.61 -7.16 23.16
CA VAL A 475 15.28 -8.45 22.97
C VAL A 475 16.58 -8.53 23.80
N ALA A 476 17.33 -7.41 23.92
CA ALA A 476 18.52 -7.35 24.77
C ALA A 476 18.17 -7.59 26.25
N SER A 477 17.14 -6.94 26.77
CA SER A 477 16.69 -7.14 28.17
C SER A 477 16.27 -8.60 28.41
N LEU A 478 15.49 -9.20 27.53
CA LEU A 478 15.08 -10.61 27.65
C LEU A 478 16.27 -11.60 27.57
N GLU A 479 17.35 -11.26 26.86
CA GLU A 479 18.58 -12.07 26.84
C GLU A 479 19.35 -11.98 28.14
N GLU A 480 19.49 -10.78 28.74
CA GLU A 480 20.16 -10.56 30.03
C GLU A 480 19.46 -11.33 31.15
N GLU A 481 18.12 -11.25 31.23
CA GLU A 481 17.33 -12.03 32.22
C GLU A 481 17.55 -13.55 32.08
N SER A 482 17.64 -14.07 30.85
CA SER A 482 17.83 -15.50 30.66
C SER A 482 19.25 -15.98 31.03
N VAL A 483 20.25 -15.13 30.90
CA VAL A 483 21.63 -15.42 31.35
C VAL A 483 21.70 -15.39 32.87
N ALA A 484 21.11 -14.41 33.54
CA ALA A 484 21.05 -14.34 35.00
C ALA A 484 20.35 -15.57 35.60
N ALA A 485 19.18 -15.97 35.07
CA ALA A 485 18.47 -17.16 35.54
C ALA A 485 19.24 -18.48 35.34
N SER A 486 20.09 -18.57 34.30
CA SER A 486 20.90 -19.77 34.05
C SER A 486 22.18 -19.86 34.91
N THR A 487 22.57 -18.77 35.56
CA THR A 487 23.73 -18.75 36.50
C THR A 487 23.29 -19.01 37.94
N GLU A 488 22.00 -18.90 38.25
CA GLU A 488 21.43 -19.19 39.59
C GLU A 488 20.90 -20.64 39.71
N SER A 489 20.84 -21.37 38.61
CA SER A 489 20.44 -22.81 38.55
C SER A 489 21.67 -23.74 38.45
#